data_a3bdeeeb1d4d6bb6e415f717fe31902a
#
_entry.id   a3bdeeeb1d4d6bb6e415f717fe31902a
#
_cell.length_a   1.000
_cell.length_b   1.000
_cell.length_c   1.000
_cell.angle_alpha   90.00
_cell.angle_beta   90.00
_cell.angle_gamma   90.00
#
_symmetry.space_group_name_H-M   'P 1'
#
loop_
_entity.id
_entity.type
_entity.pdbx_description
1 polymer ?
#
loop_
_entity_poly.entity_id
_entity_poly.type
_entity_poly.pdbx_seq_one_letter_code
_entity_poly.pdbx_strand_id
1 'polypeptide(L)'
;MRWKKQGSWIALVALLAVITFGGWVANFSNASSPVGELDLYAKIQKNINLFGRVYQEVTRRYVKEIDPEKFLQAGIQGMLSTLDPYTVFMEKEAGEELQIMTRGKYGGVGMTISKREGWPTVIESPFPGTPAERAGIREGDRIIEVDGISTKDERISDTASRLRGKPGTTVIIKIMREGVSEPLEFHIVRAVIKIHDLSYSGIIKDGIGYIKLNRFSKNAGNEVREAVQDLKTKGLKAIILDLRSNPGGLLESAVKVANVFIPRGELIVSSKGRAEESNREYRAEEDPVAPDLPLVVLVNGSSASASEIVSGAIQDLDRGLVIGSTTFGKGLVQTVVALDRNSALRITTAKYYLPSGRLIQNPKRLYRRDTDIFLTESIVANDTTEIDTKKNYYTRDGRVVHGGGGIKPDIEVEPPKISNFEAALIRKSMFFNFAITYAAQLKEKPDSLVIDDKILSEFRQYLKDKKFDFELEGEKELAEFQKVAQERNYDSQMTKTIATLQQKLEEIKKSEFDKCRDFISQLLEREIAAKLWGTQAGIEATFDDDPVIQKALKILSNPEQYAFMLGKK
;
A
#
# COMPACT_ATOMS: atom_id res chain seq x y z
N MET A 1 35.76 65.80 -37.10
CA MET A 1 36.97 64.95 -36.96
C MET A 1 36.93 64.17 -35.68
N ARG A 2 36.14 63.06 -35.60
CA ARG A 2 36.06 62.09 -34.43
C ARG A 2 35.21 60.90 -34.83
N TRP A 3 35.72 60.14 -35.81
CA TRP A 3 35.10 58.84 -36.12
C TRP A 3 36.20 57.87 -36.64
N LYS A 4 37.06 57.39 -35.73
CA LYS A 4 38.04 56.32 -36.05
C LYS A 4 38.60 55.58 -34.84
N LYS A 5 37.83 55.40 -33.74
CA LYS A 5 38.32 54.58 -32.60
C LYS A 5 37.32 53.56 -32.07
N GLN A 6 36.17 53.31 -32.70
CA GLN A 6 35.22 52.27 -32.25
C GLN A 6 35.32 50.92 -33.00
N GLY A 7 36.05 50.84 -34.09
CA GLY A 7 36.17 49.62 -34.88
C GLY A 7 37.11 48.54 -34.28
N SER A 8 38.12 48.97 -33.49
CA SER A 8 39.13 48.04 -32.95
C SER A 8 38.66 47.25 -31.71
N TRP A 9 37.69 47.76 -30.96
CA TRP A 9 37.17 47.06 -29.76
C TRP A 9 36.14 46.02 -30.12
N ILE A 10 35.37 46.21 -31.16
CA ILE A 10 34.37 45.22 -31.65
C ILE A 10 35.07 44.00 -32.25
N ALA A 11 36.21 44.23 -32.97
CA ALA A 11 37.01 43.13 -33.50
C ALA A 11 37.70 42.29 -32.37
N LEU A 12 38.13 42.93 -31.29
CA LEU A 12 38.78 42.24 -30.18
C LEU A 12 37.78 41.42 -29.30
N VAL A 13 36.57 41.97 -29.12
CA VAL A 13 35.48 41.24 -28.41
C VAL A 13 34.93 40.09 -29.24
N ALA A 14 34.85 40.23 -30.57
CA ALA A 14 34.45 39.15 -31.46
C ALA A 14 35.52 38.04 -31.53
N LEU A 15 36.82 38.39 -31.48
CA LEU A 15 37.91 37.40 -31.43
C LEU A 15 37.96 36.63 -30.08
N LEU A 16 37.73 37.32 -28.97
CA LEU A 16 37.63 36.68 -27.64
C LEU A 16 36.38 35.78 -27.51
N ALA A 17 35.23 36.17 -28.09
CA ALA A 17 34.02 35.35 -28.12
C ALA A 17 34.20 34.09 -28.98
N VAL A 18 34.95 34.15 -30.08
CA VAL A 18 35.26 32.98 -30.92
C VAL A 18 36.25 32.04 -30.24
N ILE A 19 37.24 32.56 -29.50
CA ILE A 19 38.19 31.72 -28.75
C ILE A 19 37.53 31.06 -27.55
N THR A 20 36.63 31.75 -26.83
CA THR A 20 35.89 31.15 -25.70
C THR A 20 34.81 30.17 -26.15
N PHE A 21 34.13 30.42 -27.27
CA PHE A 21 33.16 29.50 -27.87
C PHE A 21 33.87 28.32 -28.56
N GLY A 22 35.00 28.52 -29.21
CA GLY A 22 35.81 27.46 -29.80
C GLY A 22 36.47 26.55 -28.75
N GLY A 23 36.91 27.11 -27.62
CA GLY A 23 37.44 26.32 -26.48
C GLY A 23 36.35 25.51 -25.74
N TRP A 24 35.13 26.01 -25.69
CA TRP A 24 33.99 25.30 -25.14
C TRP A 24 33.49 24.18 -26.06
N VAL A 25 33.45 24.40 -27.37
CA VAL A 25 33.09 23.36 -28.33
C VAL A 25 34.19 22.30 -28.47
N ALA A 26 35.46 22.64 -28.28
CA ALA A 26 36.57 21.67 -28.31
C ALA A 26 36.63 20.78 -27.05
N ASN A 27 36.11 21.22 -25.89
CA ASN A 27 35.98 20.38 -24.72
C ASN A 27 34.72 19.49 -24.72
N PHE A 28 33.73 19.76 -25.59
CA PHE A 28 32.59 18.86 -25.82
C PHE A 28 32.88 17.76 -26.85
N SER A 29 33.97 17.85 -27.60
CA SER A 29 34.33 16.86 -28.64
C SER A 29 35.09 15.62 -28.11
N ASN A 30 35.35 15.53 -26.80
CA ASN A 30 35.93 14.33 -26.16
C ASN A 30 34.94 13.51 -25.37
N ALA A 31 33.64 13.87 -25.29
CA ALA A 31 32.60 12.96 -24.95
C ALA A 31 32.27 12.15 -26.22
N SER A 32 32.74 10.93 -26.32
CA SER A 32 32.34 9.95 -27.35
C SER A 32 30.82 9.78 -27.24
N SER A 33 30.06 10.58 -28.01
CA SER A 33 28.65 10.33 -28.27
C SER A 33 28.57 9.02 -29.02
N PRO A 34 28.00 7.97 -28.48
CA PRO A 34 27.90 6.71 -29.21
C PRO A 34 27.04 6.96 -30.46
N VAL A 35 27.52 6.55 -31.61
CA VAL A 35 26.78 6.56 -32.88
C VAL A 35 25.39 5.92 -32.74
N GLY A 36 25.18 5.12 -31.71
CA GLY A 36 23.90 4.51 -31.33
C GLY A 36 22.83 5.47 -30.81
N GLU A 37 23.16 6.59 -30.17
CA GLU A 37 22.13 7.51 -29.64
C GLU A 37 21.42 8.29 -30.77
N LEU A 38 22.12 8.77 -31.76
CA LEU A 38 21.53 9.47 -32.92
C LEU A 38 20.61 8.56 -33.72
N ASP A 39 20.97 7.27 -33.88
CA ASP A 39 20.13 6.26 -34.53
C ASP A 39 18.88 5.96 -33.71
N LEU A 40 18.99 5.90 -32.36
CA LEU A 40 17.87 5.71 -31.46
C LEU A 40 16.87 6.86 -31.54
N TYR A 41 17.33 8.13 -31.50
CA TYR A 41 16.44 9.29 -31.61
C TYR A 41 15.74 9.34 -32.97
N ALA A 42 16.41 9.02 -34.05
CA ALA A 42 15.82 8.97 -35.39
C ALA A 42 14.73 7.88 -35.46
N LYS A 43 14.96 6.71 -34.86
CA LYS A 43 13.97 5.64 -34.79
C LYS A 43 12.76 6.05 -33.94
N ILE A 44 12.97 6.67 -32.79
CA ILE A 44 11.90 7.19 -31.93
C ILE A 44 11.04 8.18 -32.71
N GLN A 45 11.65 9.17 -33.39
CA GLN A 45 10.92 10.16 -34.13
C GLN A 45 10.10 9.56 -35.29
N LYS A 46 10.67 8.61 -36.02
CA LYS A 46 9.94 7.84 -37.05
C LYS A 46 8.72 7.13 -36.49
N ASN A 47 8.87 6.48 -35.34
CA ASN A 47 7.80 5.72 -34.71
C ASN A 47 6.69 6.64 -34.15
N ILE A 48 7.05 7.79 -33.56
CA ILE A 48 6.08 8.81 -33.14
C ILE A 48 5.26 9.32 -34.33
N ASN A 49 5.91 9.60 -35.46
CA ASN A 49 5.22 10.05 -36.66
C ASN A 49 4.26 8.98 -37.22
N LEU A 50 4.67 7.72 -37.22
CA LEU A 50 3.81 6.60 -37.64
C LEU A 50 2.61 6.45 -36.69
N PHE A 51 2.83 6.45 -35.36
CA PHE A 51 1.79 6.39 -34.36
C PHE A 51 0.79 7.53 -34.51
N GLY A 52 1.29 8.77 -34.71
CA GLY A 52 0.44 9.94 -34.91
C GLY A 52 -0.45 9.83 -36.15
N ARG A 53 0.08 9.28 -37.27
CA ARG A 53 -0.72 9.01 -38.49
C ARG A 53 -1.80 7.98 -38.26
N VAL A 54 -1.49 6.86 -37.59
CA VAL A 54 -2.46 5.81 -37.25
C VAL A 54 -3.57 6.39 -36.37
N TYR A 55 -3.19 7.14 -35.31
CA TYR A 55 -4.12 7.81 -34.43
C TYR A 55 -5.08 8.74 -35.18
N GLN A 56 -4.56 9.61 -36.04
CA GLN A 56 -5.35 10.55 -36.88
C GLN A 56 -6.30 9.83 -37.82
N GLU A 57 -5.81 8.82 -38.55
CA GLU A 57 -6.63 8.10 -39.53
C GLU A 57 -7.76 7.32 -38.86
N VAL A 58 -7.49 6.66 -37.71
CA VAL A 58 -8.51 5.93 -36.97
C VAL A 58 -9.54 6.89 -36.38
N THR A 59 -9.12 7.99 -35.74
CA THR A 59 -10.03 8.98 -35.17
C THR A 59 -10.94 9.61 -36.23
N ARG A 60 -10.43 9.83 -37.48
CA ARG A 60 -11.21 10.42 -38.57
C ARG A 60 -12.14 9.46 -39.29
N ARG A 61 -11.77 8.18 -39.41
CA ARG A 61 -12.40 7.26 -40.37
C ARG A 61 -13.08 6.06 -39.72
N TYR A 62 -12.93 5.85 -38.43
CA TYR A 62 -13.59 4.73 -37.79
C TYR A 62 -15.11 4.86 -37.88
N VAL A 63 -15.81 3.72 -38.01
CA VAL A 63 -17.25 3.66 -38.26
C VAL A 63 -18.12 4.32 -37.17
N LYS A 64 -17.59 4.47 -35.97
CA LYS A 64 -18.23 5.15 -34.84
C LYS A 64 -17.35 6.31 -34.38
N GLU A 65 -17.97 7.32 -33.78
CA GLU A 65 -17.25 8.42 -33.14
C GLU A 65 -16.35 7.89 -32.01
N ILE A 66 -15.11 8.35 -31.99
CA ILE A 66 -14.08 7.98 -31.00
C ILE A 66 -13.77 9.22 -30.18
N ASP A 67 -13.79 9.06 -28.85
CA ASP A 67 -13.24 10.05 -27.92
C ASP A 67 -11.71 10.07 -28.06
N PRO A 68 -11.12 11.17 -28.56
CA PRO A 68 -9.68 11.22 -28.83
C PRO A 68 -8.82 11.03 -27.58
N GLU A 69 -9.23 11.59 -26.43
CA GLU A 69 -8.46 11.52 -25.19
C GLU A 69 -8.41 10.09 -24.65
N LYS A 70 -9.56 9.43 -24.57
CA LYS A 70 -9.64 8.02 -24.14
C LYS A 70 -8.91 7.08 -25.08
N PHE A 71 -8.93 7.38 -26.39
CA PHE A 71 -8.22 6.56 -27.37
C PHE A 71 -6.70 6.70 -27.22
N LEU A 72 -6.20 7.92 -26.97
CA LEU A 72 -4.78 8.13 -26.66
C LEU A 72 -4.37 7.41 -25.39
N GLN A 73 -5.18 7.53 -24.32
CA GLN A 73 -4.94 6.84 -23.05
C GLN A 73 -4.87 5.32 -23.23
N ALA A 74 -5.78 4.73 -24.01
CA ALA A 74 -5.75 3.31 -24.34
C ALA A 74 -4.46 2.90 -25.08
N GLY A 75 -3.97 3.75 -26.00
CA GLY A 75 -2.70 3.54 -26.69
C GLY A 75 -1.49 3.59 -25.75
N ILE A 76 -1.42 4.58 -24.86
CA ILE A 76 -0.39 4.69 -23.83
C ILE A 76 -0.44 3.48 -22.90
N GLN A 77 -1.64 3.11 -22.41
CA GLN A 77 -1.82 1.95 -21.55
C GLN A 77 -1.36 0.66 -22.23
N GLY A 78 -1.67 0.49 -23.53
CA GLY A 78 -1.23 -0.64 -24.33
C GLY A 78 0.30 -0.74 -24.40
N MET A 79 1.00 0.37 -24.66
CA MET A 79 2.47 0.39 -24.65
C MET A 79 3.06 0.05 -23.29
N LEU A 80 2.54 0.64 -22.21
CA LEU A 80 3.06 0.42 -20.86
C LEU A 80 2.76 -1.00 -20.34
N SER A 81 1.68 -1.62 -20.82
CA SER A 81 1.33 -2.99 -20.42
C SER A 81 2.35 -4.04 -20.88
N THR A 82 3.17 -3.72 -21.89
CA THR A 82 4.24 -4.60 -22.38
C THR A 82 5.52 -4.57 -21.52
N LEU A 83 5.59 -3.70 -20.51
CA LEU A 83 6.75 -3.58 -19.62
C LEU A 83 6.53 -4.39 -18.34
N ASP A 84 6.21 -3.71 -17.26
CA ASP A 84 5.93 -4.30 -15.96
C ASP A 84 4.60 -3.75 -15.38
N PRO A 85 4.00 -4.36 -14.36
CA PRO A 85 2.73 -3.91 -13.82
C PRO A 85 2.81 -2.60 -13.01
N TYR A 86 4.01 -2.08 -12.77
CA TYR A 86 4.25 -0.91 -11.93
C TYR A 86 4.55 0.35 -12.75
N THR A 87 4.98 0.20 -14.00
CA THR A 87 5.15 1.30 -14.94
C THR A 87 3.78 1.72 -15.46
N VAL A 88 3.33 2.91 -15.04
CA VAL A 88 1.95 3.38 -15.30
C VAL A 88 1.93 4.87 -15.64
N PHE A 89 1.04 5.21 -16.55
CA PHE A 89 0.63 6.60 -16.82
C PHE A 89 -0.34 7.05 -15.72
N MET A 90 -0.09 8.21 -15.15
CA MET A 90 -0.87 8.77 -14.04
C MET A 90 -1.47 10.10 -14.47
N GLU A 91 -2.77 10.22 -14.36
CA GLU A 91 -3.49 11.48 -14.52
C GLU A 91 -3.46 12.29 -13.23
N LYS A 92 -4.00 13.51 -13.29
CA LYS A 92 -3.96 14.52 -12.22
C LYS A 92 -4.25 13.95 -10.82
N GLU A 93 -5.27 13.12 -10.68
CA GLU A 93 -5.70 12.57 -9.39
C GLU A 93 -4.64 11.66 -8.77
N ALA A 94 -4.06 10.76 -9.56
CA ALA A 94 -2.99 9.88 -9.09
C ALA A 94 -1.68 10.65 -8.80
N GLY A 95 -1.44 11.74 -9.53
CA GLY A 95 -0.34 12.66 -9.27
C GLY A 95 -0.52 13.43 -7.94
N GLU A 96 -1.73 13.83 -7.61
CA GLU A 96 -2.07 14.47 -6.32
C GLU A 96 -1.85 13.51 -5.13
N GLU A 97 -2.27 12.26 -5.24
CA GLU A 97 -2.04 11.24 -4.20
C GLU A 97 -0.54 11.02 -3.94
N LEU A 98 0.25 10.95 -4.99
CA LEU A 98 1.70 10.84 -4.86
C LEU A 98 2.32 12.09 -4.21
N GLN A 99 1.85 13.29 -4.56
CA GLN A 99 2.30 14.53 -3.91
C GLN A 99 1.91 14.56 -2.42
N ILE A 100 0.74 14.05 -2.07
CA ILE A 100 0.29 13.92 -0.68
C ILE A 100 1.23 12.99 0.08
N MET A 101 1.54 11.83 -0.49
CA MET A 101 2.45 10.85 0.10
C MET A 101 3.86 11.42 0.27
N THR A 102 4.38 12.11 -0.75
CA THR A 102 5.72 12.72 -0.72
C THR A 102 5.82 13.91 0.21
N ARG A 103 4.78 14.73 0.33
CA ARG A 103 4.76 15.90 1.22
C ARG A 103 4.37 15.56 2.65
N GLY A 104 3.70 14.43 2.88
CA GLY A 104 3.16 14.03 4.18
C GLY A 104 2.05 14.94 4.71
N LYS A 105 1.44 15.78 3.84
CA LYS A 105 0.36 16.71 4.20
C LYS A 105 -0.47 17.12 2.98
N TYR A 106 -1.73 17.46 3.21
CA TYR A 106 -2.64 17.97 2.18
C TYR A 106 -3.64 18.97 2.77
N GLY A 107 -4.33 19.73 1.92
CA GLY A 107 -5.45 20.58 2.31
C GLY A 107 -6.75 19.78 2.27
N GLY A 108 -7.51 19.77 3.38
CA GLY A 108 -8.76 19.00 3.45
C GLY A 108 -9.42 19.05 4.82
N VAL A 109 -10.24 18.04 5.12
CA VAL A 109 -11.05 17.98 6.34
C VAL A 109 -10.51 17.01 7.40
N GLY A 110 -9.71 15.98 7.03
CA GLY A 110 -9.01 15.10 7.98
C GLY A 110 -9.82 13.87 8.43
N MET A 111 -10.32 13.09 7.48
CA MET A 111 -10.99 11.82 7.73
C MET A 111 -10.65 10.80 6.65
N THR A 112 -10.76 9.50 7.00
CA THR A 112 -10.62 8.38 6.07
C THR A 112 -11.99 7.92 5.60
N ILE A 113 -12.16 7.78 4.28
CA ILE A 113 -13.43 7.32 3.68
C ILE A 113 -13.23 6.09 2.82
N SER A 114 -14.24 5.23 2.78
CA SER A 114 -14.31 4.07 1.88
C SER A 114 -15.73 3.85 1.41
N LYS A 115 -15.91 3.16 0.27
CA LYS A 115 -17.26 2.87 -0.24
C LYS A 115 -17.90 1.75 0.57
N ARG A 116 -19.10 2.00 1.10
CA ARG A 116 -19.93 1.05 1.82
C ARG A 116 -21.37 1.17 1.33
N GLU A 117 -21.96 0.07 0.91
CA GLU A 117 -23.37 0.04 0.43
C GLU A 117 -23.69 1.14 -0.59
N GLY A 118 -22.76 1.40 -1.53
CA GLY A 118 -22.93 2.43 -2.56
C GLY A 118 -22.55 3.86 -2.13
N TRP A 119 -22.26 4.13 -0.85
CA TRP A 119 -21.96 5.44 -0.32
C TRP A 119 -20.53 5.58 0.19
N PRO A 120 -19.86 6.73 -0.01
CA PRO A 120 -18.68 7.08 0.75
C PRO A 120 -19.00 7.16 2.24
N THR A 121 -18.30 6.38 3.04
CA THR A 121 -18.55 6.27 4.48
C THR A 121 -17.25 6.52 5.23
N VAL A 122 -17.32 7.25 6.34
CA VAL A 122 -16.20 7.46 7.25
C VAL A 122 -15.90 6.14 7.95
N ILE A 123 -14.71 5.58 7.74
CA ILE A 123 -14.35 4.23 8.20
C ILE A 123 -13.46 4.17 9.43
N GLU A 124 -12.97 5.32 9.88
CA GLU A 124 -12.18 5.49 11.09
C GLU A 124 -12.57 6.80 11.74
N SER A 125 -12.33 6.94 13.03
CA SER A 125 -12.51 8.22 13.71
C SER A 125 -11.70 9.30 12.97
N PRO A 126 -12.26 10.51 12.74
CA PRO A 126 -11.52 11.59 12.14
C PRO A 126 -10.22 11.86 12.90
N PHE A 127 -9.18 12.30 12.19
CA PHE A 127 -7.87 12.50 12.78
C PHE A 127 -7.90 13.55 13.87
N PRO A 128 -7.21 13.35 15.00
CA PRO A 128 -7.19 14.29 16.12
C PRO A 128 -6.80 15.70 15.71
N GLY A 129 -7.50 16.70 16.20
CA GLY A 129 -7.24 18.12 15.92
C GLY A 129 -7.62 18.59 14.52
N THR A 130 -8.33 17.77 13.72
CA THR A 130 -8.72 18.12 12.35
C THR A 130 -10.08 18.82 12.27
N PRO A 131 -10.39 19.50 11.13
CA PRO A 131 -11.70 20.12 10.94
C PRO A 131 -12.88 19.14 11.03
N ALA A 132 -12.73 17.91 10.52
CA ALA A 132 -13.80 16.91 10.57
C ALA A 132 -14.11 16.49 12.01
N GLU A 133 -13.07 16.26 12.84
CA GLU A 133 -13.25 15.95 14.26
C GLU A 133 -13.94 17.09 15.00
N ARG A 134 -13.44 18.33 14.84
CA ARG A 134 -14.03 19.53 15.48
C ARG A 134 -15.47 19.79 15.06
N ALA A 135 -15.83 19.44 13.82
CA ALA A 135 -17.20 19.54 13.33
C ALA A 135 -18.11 18.46 13.92
N GLY A 136 -17.57 17.42 14.55
CA GLY A 136 -18.34 16.30 15.10
C GLY A 136 -18.72 15.23 14.08
N ILE A 137 -17.98 15.13 12.98
CA ILE A 137 -18.04 13.98 12.07
C ILE A 137 -17.61 12.74 12.84
N ARG A 138 -18.26 11.62 12.60
CA ARG A 138 -18.02 10.35 13.31
C ARG A 138 -17.79 9.21 12.34
N GLU A 139 -17.13 8.20 12.82
CA GLU A 139 -17.03 6.94 12.12
C GLU A 139 -18.43 6.34 11.89
N GLY A 140 -18.67 5.80 10.69
CA GLY A 140 -19.99 5.33 10.24
C GLY A 140 -20.85 6.39 9.54
N ASP A 141 -20.48 7.67 9.57
CA ASP A 141 -21.19 8.70 8.84
C ASP A 141 -21.13 8.42 7.32
N ARG A 142 -22.28 8.30 6.69
CA ARG A 142 -22.39 8.14 5.24
C ARG A 142 -22.47 9.52 4.61
N ILE A 143 -21.50 9.88 3.81
CA ILE A 143 -21.47 11.15 3.09
C ILE A 143 -22.44 11.03 1.91
N ILE A 144 -23.55 11.74 1.95
CA ILE A 144 -24.58 11.67 0.90
C ILE A 144 -24.48 12.80 -0.11
N GLU A 145 -23.83 13.93 0.27
CA GLU A 145 -23.66 15.09 -0.59
C GLU A 145 -22.41 15.87 -0.21
N VAL A 146 -21.70 16.41 -1.20
CA VAL A 146 -20.57 17.33 -1.03
C VAL A 146 -20.79 18.52 -1.96
N ASP A 147 -20.87 19.74 -1.41
CA ASP A 147 -21.11 20.99 -2.14
C ASP A 147 -22.34 20.90 -3.09
N GLY A 148 -23.47 20.33 -2.62
CA GLY A 148 -24.70 20.19 -3.37
C GLY A 148 -24.73 19.04 -4.38
N ILE A 149 -23.65 18.25 -4.50
CA ILE A 149 -23.56 17.13 -5.45
C ILE A 149 -23.67 15.81 -4.70
N SER A 150 -24.61 14.94 -5.13
CA SER A 150 -24.78 13.60 -4.57
C SER A 150 -23.52 12.74 -4.78
N THR A 151 -23.19 11.94 -3.78
CA THR A 151 -22.04 11.03 -3.80
C THR A 151 -22.43 9.58 -4.04
N LYS A 152 -23.74 9.31 -4.29
CA LYS A 152 -24.25 7.96 -4.48
C LYS A 152 -23.57 7.30 -5.67
N ASP A 153 -23.07 6.09 -5.46
CA ASP A 153 -22.40 5.26 -6.47
C ASP A 153 -21.15 5.89 -7.14
N GLU A 154 -20.73 7.06 -6.66
CA GLU A 154 -19.54 7.76 -7.12
C GLU A 154 -18.25 6.98 -6.77
N ARG A 155 -17.17 7.25 -7.50
CA ARG A 155 -15.84 6.74 -7.13
C ARG A 155 -15.35 7.46 -5.87
N ILE A 156 -14.72 6.73 -4.97
CA ILE A 156 -14.16 7.31 -3.72
C ILE A 156 -13.15 8.43 -4.01
N SER A 157 -12.36 8.30 -5.09
CA SER A 157 -11.42 9.34 -5.53
C SER A 157 -12.10 10.68 -5.79
N ASP A 158 -13.28 10.67 -6.43
CA ASP A 158 -14.00 11.88 -6.82
C ASP A 158 -14.54 12.61 -5.59
N THR A 159 -15.16 11.86 -4.66
CA THR A 159 -15.59 12.40 -3.35
C THR A 159 -14.39 12.93 -2.56
N ALA A 160 -13.29 12.17 -2.49
CA ALA A 160 -12.08 12.61 -1.78
C ALA A 160 -11.49 13.90 -2.37
N SER A 161 -11.48 14.04 -3.70
CA SER A 161 -11.00 15.24 -4.39
C SER A 161 -11.85 16.47 -4.05
N ARG A 162 -13.17 16.34 -3.92
CA ARG A 162 -14.04 17.44 -3.48
C ARG A 162 -13.89 17.78 -2.01
N LEU A 163 -13.63 16.80 -1.14
CA LEU A 163 -13.33 17.05 0.28
C LEU A 163 -11.97 17.71 0.50
N ARG A 164 -11.02 17.47 -0.39
CA ARG A 164 -9.73 18.18 -0.44
C ARG A 164 -9.91 19.58 -1.00
N GLY A 165 -8.90 20.42 -0.83
CA GLY A 165 -8.88 21.77 -1.40
C GLY A 165 -7.93 22.70 -0.64
N LYS A 166 -7.90 23.97 -1.06
CA LYS A 166 -7.02 24.98 -0.46
C LYS A 166 -7.41 25.20 1.01
N PRO A 167 -6.46 25.16 1.95
CA PRO A 167 -6.72 25.52 3.35
C PRO A 167 -7.37 26.90 3.47
N GLY A 168 -8.35 27.03 4.36
CA GLY A 168 -9.15 28.25 4.55
C GLY A 168 -10.42 28.33 3.68
N THR A 169 -10.62 27.43 2.70
CA THR A 169 -11.88 27.34 1.96
C THR A 169 -12.88 26.44 2.68
N THR A 170 -14.18 26.72 2.53
CA THR A 170 -15.26 25.93 3.13
C THR A 170 -15.71 24.83 2.19
N VAL A 171 -16.09 23.68 2.73
CA VAL A 171 -16.84 22.60 2.07
C VAL A 171 -18.10 22.31 2.86
N ILE A 172 -19.21 22.12 2.16
CA ILE A 172 -20.50 21.73 2.74
C ILE A 172 -20.68 20.23 2.56
N ILE A 173 -20.91 19.50 3.66
CA ILE A 173 -21.04 18.05 3.65
C ILE A 173 -22.38 17.69 4.29
N LYS A 174 -23.23 16.92 3.59
CA LYS A 174 -24.38 16.27 4.20
C LYS A 174 -24.10 14.81 4.45
N ILE A 175 -24.46 14.35 5.62
CA ILE A 175 -24.28 12.97 6.03
C ILE A 175 -25.60 12.35 6.50
N MET A 176 -25.68 11.00 6.37
CA MET A 176 -26.63 10.18 7.13
C MET A 176 -25.88 9.49 8.23
N ARG A 177 -26.39 9.62 9.46
CA ARG A 177 -25.83 9.00 10.67
C ARG A 177 -26.78 7.95 11.21
N GLU A 178 -26.25 6.79 11.60
CA GLU A 178 -27.05 5.75 12.23
C GLU A 178 -27.73 6.28 13.51
N GLY A 179 -29.02 5.99 13.68
CA GLY A 179 -29.82 6.48 14.80
C GLY A 179 -30.34 7.92 14.67
N VAL A 180 -30.07 8.61 13.55
CA VAL A 180 -30.58 9.97 13.27
C VAL A 180 -31.43 9.92 12.01
N SER A 181 -32.71 10.34 12.11
CA SER A 181 -33.68 10.24 11.01
C SER A 181 -33.42 11.22 9.87
N GLU A 182 -32.90 12.41 10.18
CA GLU A 182 -32.70 13.48 9.21
C GLU A 182 -31.21 13.63 8.85
N PRO A 183 -30.90 13.98 7.59
CA PRO A 183 -29.52 14.30 7.21
C PRO A 183 -28.95 15.44 8.02
N LEU A 184 -27.69 15.32 8.43
CA LEU A 184 -26.94 16.35 9.12
C LEU A 184 -26.07 17.12 8.12
N GLU A 185 -26.11 18.45 8.18
CA GLU A 185 -25.29 19.32 7.34
C GLU A 185 -24.15 19.95 8.14
N PHE A 186 -22.95 19.91 7.58
CA PHE A 186 -21.74 20.45 8.18
C PHE A 186 -21.03 21.42 7.23
N HIS A 187 -20.71 22.61 7.73
CA HIS A 187 -19.89 23.60 7.06
C HIS A 187 -18.47 23.50 7.62
N ILE A 188 -17.56 22.91 6.87
CA ILE A 188 -16.22 22.61 7.36
C ILE A 188 -15.18 23.46 6.64
N VAL A 189 -14.39 24.23 7.39
CA VAL A 189 -13.26 24.99 6.84
C VAL A 189 -12.06 24.05 6.70
N ARG A 190 -11.59 23.85 5.47
CA ARG A 190 -10.43 22.99 5.17
C ARG A 190 -9.18 23.54 5.86
N ALA A 191 -8.36 22.65 6.35
CA ALA A 191 -7.06 22.96 6.98
C ALA A 191 -5.93 22.14 6.34
N VAL A 192 -4.69 22.42 6.72
CA VAL A 192 -3.56 21.55 6.42
C VAL A 192 -3.67 20.31 7.30
N ILE A 193 -3.86 19.16 6.70
CA ILE A 193 -3.92 17.86 7.36
C ILE A 193 -2.55 17.20 7.26
N LYS A 194 -1.97 16.84 8.40
CA LYS A 194 -0.77 16.01 8.47
C LYS A 194 -1.17 14.54 8.39
N ILE A 195 -0.43 13.77 7.60
CA ILE A 195 -0.61 12.33 7.52
C ILE A 195 0.29 11.72 8.58
N HIS A 196 -0.27 10.90 9.46
CA HIS A 196 0.47 10.07 10.38
C HIS A 196 0.74 8.70 9.76
N ASP A 197 1.98 8.26 9.84
CA ASP A 197 2.42 6.98 9.29
C ASP A 197 2.24 5.85 10.30
N LEU A 198 2.28 6.18 11.60
CA LEU A 198 2.00 5.28 12.70
C LEU A 198 0.51 5.25 13.03
N SER A 199 -0.07 4.06 13.16
CA SER A 199 -1.42 3.87 13.71
C SER A 199 -1.41 3.51 15.20
N TYR A 200 -0.26 3.04 15.72
CA TYR A 200 -0.10 2.69 17.13
C TYR A 200 1.37 2.79 17.58
N SER A 201 1.56 3.22 18.81
CA SER A 201 2.83 3.13 19.54
C SER A 201 2.55 3.05 21.04
N GLY A 202 2.94 1.95 21.69
CA GLY A 202 2.70 1.73 23.12
C GLY A 202 3.54 0.58 23.71
N ILE A 203 3.67 0.54 25.05
CA ILE A 203 4.18 -0.64 25.75
C ILE A 203 3.02 -1.61 25.88
N ILE A 204 3.17 -2.83 25.39
CA ILE A 204 2.09 -3.82 25.40
C ILE A 204 2.25 -4.88 26.51
N LYS A 205 3.50 -5.23 26.86
CA LYS A 205 3.77 -6.23 27.90
C LYS A 205 5.22 -6.14 28.39
N ASP A 206 5.47 -6.16 29.70
CA ASP A 206 6.78 -6.34 30.34
C ASP A 206 7.92 -5.45 29.82
N GLY A 207 7.58 -4.24 29.34
CA GLY A 207 8.54 -3.33 28.71
C GLY A 207 8.74 -3.58 27.19
N ILE A 208 7.97 -4.47 26.58
CA ILE A 208 7.99 -4.67 25.12
C ILE A 208 7.12 -3.61 24.46
N GLY A 209 7.75 -2.77 23.65
CA GLY A 209 7.08 -1.75 22.85
C GLY A 209 6.58 -2.32 21.52
N TYR A 210 5.37 -1.93 21.13
CA TYR A 210 4.80 -2.24 19.82
C TYR A 210 4.57 -0.95 19.04
N ILE A 211 5.06 -0.95 17.80
CA ILE A 211 4.95 0.18 16.86
C ILE A 211 4.36 -0.36 15.56
N LYS A 212 3.18 0.15 15.16
CA LYS A 212 2.54 -0.23 13.90
C LYS A 212 2.71 0.90 12.88
N LEU A 213 3.50 0.62 11.83
CA LEU A 213 3.78 1.53 10.72
C LEU A 213 2.96 1.12 9.49
N ASN A 214 2.05 1.99 9.04
CA ASN A 214 1.11 1.68 7.96
C ASN A 214 1.63 2.07 6.57
N ARG A 215 2.57 3.03 6.49
CA ARG A 215 3.14 3.51 5.22
C ARG A 215 4.49 4.19 5.44
N PHE A 216 5.19 4.45 4.35
CA PHE A 216 6.45 5.18 4.35
C PHE A 216 6.30 6.51 3.62
N SER A 217 5.65 7.50 4.26
CA SER A 217 5.66 8.88 3.78
C SER A 217 6.95 9.58 4.17
N LYS A 218 7.10 10.85 3.79
CA LYS A 218 8.30 11.65 4.09
C LYS A 218 8.67 11.68 5.58
N ASN A 219 7.70 11.57 6.48
CA ASN A 219 7.90 11.72 7.92
C ASN A 219 8.06 10.39 8.67
N ALA A 220 7.86 9.24 8.02
CA ALA A 220 7.85 7.93 8.68
C ALA A 220 9.08 7.68 9.57
N GLY A 221 10.28 8.04 9.09
CA GLY A 221 11.52 7.89 9.87
C GLY A 221 11.51 8.71 11.16
N ASN A 222 11.04 9.95 11.10
CA ASN A 222 10.95 10.81 12.28
C ASN A 222 9.90 10.30 13.26
N GLU A 223 8.71 9.91 12.77
CA GLU A 223 7.65 9.37 13.63
C GLU A 223 8.09 8.09 14.35
N VAL A 224 8.77 7.16 13.67
CA VAL A 224 9.30 5.95 14.30
C VAL A 224 10.40 6.30 15.32
N ARG A 225 11.29 7.25 15.01
CA ARG A 225 12.34 7.72 15.92
C ARG A 225 11.74 8.32 17.19
N GLU A 226 10.78 9.23 17.06
CA GLU A 226 10.08 9.87 18.18
C GLU A 226 9.32 8.84 19.02
N ALA A 227 8.64 7.88 18.38
CA ALA A 227 7.94 6.81 19.06
C ALA A 227 8.88 5.93 19.89
N VAL A 228 10.04 5.54 19.35
CA VAL A 228 11.05 4.77 20.10
C VAL A 228 11.61 5.59 21.26
N GLN A 229 11.85 6.89 21.07
CA GLN A 229 12.33 7.77 22.14
C GLN A 229 11.30 7.90 23.27
N ASP A 230 10.03 8.10 22.93
CA ASP A 230 8.93 8.14 23.92
C ASP A 230 8.80 6.83 24.69
N LEU A 231 8.82 5.69 24.00
CA LEU A 231 8.76 4.37 24.64
C LEU A 231 9.97 4.12 25.56
N LYS A 232 11.16 4.64 25.23
CA LYS A 232 12.35 4.55 26.13
C LYS A 232 12.09 5.27 27.44
N THR A 233 11.39 6.40 27.46
CA THR A 233 11.02 7.09 28.71
C THR A 233 10.03 6.29 29.55
N LYS A 234 9.31 5.34 28.93
CA LYS A 234 8.31 4.45 29.55
C LYS A 234 8.89 3.06 29.91
N GLY A 235 10.22 2.90 29.90
CA GLY A 235 10.87 1.65 30.30
C GLY A 235 10.94 0.59 29.21
N LEU A 236 11.08 0.99 27.95
CA LEU A 236 11.26 0.10 26.80
C LEU A 236 12.46 -0.84 26.97
N LYS A 237 12.23 -2.15 26.82
CA LYS A 237 13.23 -3.22 26.90
C LYS A 237 13.42 -3.98 25.58
N ALA A 238 12.38 -4.04 24.74
CA ALA A 238 12.42 -4.70 23.45
C ALA A 238 11.37 -4.07 22.52
N ILE A 239 11.48 -4.26 21.21
CA ILE A 239 10.62 -3.61 20.20
C ILE A 239 10.02 -4.64 19.25
N ILE A 240 8.72 -4.50 19.00
CA ILE A 240 8.02 -5.11 17.88
C ILE A 240 7.69 -3.99 16.88
N LEU A 241 8.29 -4.04 15.68
CA LEU A 241 7.93 -3.17 14.57
C LEU A 241 6.99 -3.92 13.62
N ASP A 242 5.72 -3.57 13.61
CA ASP A 242 4.73 -4.22 12.74
C ASP A 242 4.63 -3.51 11.39
N LEU A 243 5.09 -4.21 10.34
CA LEU A 243 4.99 -3.82 8.93
C LEU A 243 3.96 -4.65 8.16
N ARG A 244 3.15 -5.45 8.83
CA ARG A 244 2.09 -6.23 8.18
C ARG A 244 1.08 -5.29 7.50
N SER A 245 0.71 -5.65 6.27
CA SER A 245 -0.21 -4.88 5.41
C SER A 245 0.29 -3.46 5.06
N ASN A 246 1.58 -3.18 5.23
CA ASN A 246 2.20 -1.95 4.79
C ASN A 246 2.73 -2.09 3.36
N PRO A 247 2.13 -1.43 2.35
CA PRO A 247 2.52 -1.57 0.94
C PRO A 247 3.84 -0.87 0.59
N GLY A 248 4.49 -0.23 1.57
CA GLY A 248 5.71 0.53 1.37
C GLY A 248 5.48 2.04 1.25
N GLY A 249 6.27 2.68 0.42
CA GLY A 249 6.28 4.11 0.16
C GLY A 249 7.64 4.60 -0.33
N LEU A 250 8.13 5.73 0.19
CA LEU A 250 9.38 6.33 -0.24
C LEU A 250 10.60 5.52 0.22
N LEU A 251 11.54 5.28 -0.71
CA LEU A 251 12.78 4.57 -0.42
C LEU A 251 13.61 5.29 0.65
N GLU A 252 13.75 6.61 0.54
CA GLU A 252 14.48 7.41 1.53
C GLU A 252 13.85 7.32 2.93
N SER A 253 12.53 7.16 3.00
CA SER A 253 11.85 6.96 4.28
C SER A 253 12.10 5.58 4.87
N ALA A 254 12.20 4.54 4.02
CA ALA A 254 12.62 3.21 4.47
C ALA A 254 14.04 3.24 5.06
N VAL A 255 14.95 3.95 4.39
CA VAL A 255 16.33 4.14 4.90
C VAL A 255 16.33 4.83 6.27
N LYS A 256 15.53 5.88 6.45
CA LYS A 256 15.40 6.59 7.73
C LYS A 256 14.79 5.73 8.83
N VAL A 257 13.76 4.93 8.52
CA VAL A 257 13.17 3.99 9.49
C VAL A 257 14.19 2.91 9.88
N ALA A 258 14.90 2.32 8.91
CA ALA A 258 15.94 1.34 9.19
C ALA A 258 17.08 1.94 10.05
N ASN A 259 17.46 3.20 9.79
CA ASN A 259 18.49 3.91 10.55
C ASN A 259 18.11 4.19 12.02
N VAL A 260 16.84 4.06 12.42
CA VAL A 260 16.47 4.10 13.85
C VAL A 260 17.11 2.93 14.63
N PHE A 261 17.38 1.82 13.96
CA PHE A 261 17.84 0.55 14.54
C PHE A 261 19.24 0.12 14.09
N ILE A 262 19.64 0.49 12.87
CA ILE A 262 20.87 0.04 12.21
C ILE A 262 21.99 1.05 12.48
N PRO A 263 23.20 0.59 12.86
CA PRO A 263 24.35 1.45 13.14
C PRO A 263 24.75 2.33 11.94
N ARG A 264 25.26 3.52 12.25
CA ARG A 264 25.76 4.47 11.26
C ARG A 264 26.84 3.84 10.38
N GLY A 265 26.77 4.14 9.06
CA GLY A 265 27.71 3.65 8.05
C GLY A 265 27.31 2.33 7.41
N GLU A 266 26.41 1.55 8.02
CA GLU A 266 25.95 0.28 7.47
C GLU A 266 25.14 0.48 6.20
N LEU A 267 25.31 -0.42 5.22
CA LEU A 267 24.51 -0.46 4.02
C LEU A 267 23.11 -0.95 4.37
N ILE A 268 22.08 -0.18 3.97
CA ILE A 268 20.67 -0.57 4.14
C ILE A 268 20.12 -1.17 2.85
N VAL A 269 20.40 -0.52 1.72
CA VAL A 269 19.95 -0.97 0.40
C VAL A 269 20.82 -0.35 -0.69
N SER A 270 21.02 -1.05 -1.81
CA SER A 270 21.60 -0.48 -3.02
C SER A 270 20.63 -0.59 -4.18
N SER A 271 20.68 0.35 -5.12
CA SER A 271 19.92 0.31 -6.37
C SER A 271 20.86 0.15 -7.56
N LYS A 272 20.42 -0.61 -8.57
CA LYS A 272 21.12 -0.77 -9.86
C LYS A 272 20.11 -0.66 -11.00
N GLY A 273 20.40 0.22 -11.94
CA GLY A 273 19.58 0.45 -13.12
C GLY A 273 20.44 0.63 -14.38
N ARG A 274 19.78 0.86 -15.51
CA ARG A 274 20.47 1.08 -16.78
C ARG A 274 21.21 2.42 -16.81
N ALA A 275 20.63 3.45 -16.23
CA ALA A 275 21.23 4.77 -16.14
C ALA A 275 22.19 4.82 -14.94
N GLU A 276 23.34 5.47 -15.08
CA GLU A 276 24.38 5.52 -14.05
C GLU A 276 23.88 6.17 -12.76
N GLU A 277 23.06 7.19 -12.85
CA GLU A 277 22.43 7.87 -11.71
C GLU A 277 21.46 6.99 -10.92
N SER A 278 21.03 5.86 -11.48
CA SER A 278 20.19 4.86 -10.81
C SER A 278 21.00 3.90 -9.93
N ASN A 279 22.33 3.93 -10.04
CA ASN A 279 23.24 3.09 -9.26
C ASN A 279 23.66 3.84 -7.99
N ARG A 280 23.02 3.49 -6.87
CA ARG A 280 23.20 4.18 -5.58
C ARG A 280 23.28 3.21 -4.43
N GLU A 281 24.07 3.57 -3.43
CA GLU A 281 24.08 2.93 -2.12
C GLU A 281 23.42 3.86 -1.11
N TYR A 282 22.54 3.31 -0.29
CA TYR A 282 21.86 4.01 0.79
C TYR A 282 22.32 3.40 2.11
N ARG A 283 23.03 4.21 2.89
CA ARG A 283 23.60 3.81 4.17
C ARG A 283 22.92 4.52 5.33
N ALA A 284 23.03 3.96 6.52
CA ALA A 284 22.63 4.64 7.74
C ALA A 284 23.52 5.88 7.97
N GLU A 285 22.89 7.05 8.05
CA GLU A 285 23.62 8.33 8.15
C GLU A 285 23.71 8.86 9.58
N GLU A 286 22.78 8.46 10.45
CA GLU A 286 22.67 8.91 11.83
C GLU A 286 22.93 7.76 12.81
N ASP A 287 23.28 8.10 14.05
CA ASP A 287 23.35 7.11 15.11
C ASP A 287 21.97 6.56 15.46
N PRO A 288 21.84 5.24 15.65
CA PRO A 288 20.56 4.61 15.95
C PRO A 288 20.05 5.01 17.34
N VAL A 289 18.73 5.08 17.48
CA VAL A 289 18.09 5.39 18.78
C VAL A 289 18.06 4.17 19.69
N ALA A 290 17.99 2.97 19.11
CA ALA A 290 17.86 1.72 19.82
C ALA A 290 18.81 0.65 19.26
N PRO A 291 20.16 0.85 19.34
CA PRO A 291 21.13 -0.07 18.73
C PRO A 291 21.09 -1.48 19.36
N ASP A 292 20.91 -1.57 20.66
CA ASP A 292 21.09 -2.80 21.43
C ASP A 292 19.78 -3.47 21.88
N LEU A 293 18.65 -2.79 21.73
CA LEU A 293 17.36 -3.36 22.14
C LEU A 293 16.97 -4.54 21.22
N PRO A 294 16.53 -5.68 21.78
CA PRO A 294 15.95 -6.76 20.99
C PRO A 294 14.85 -6.23 20.07
N LEU A 295 14.89 -6.62 18.79
CA LEU A 295 13.98 -6.14 17.75
C LEU A 295 13.37 -7.31 16.98
N VAL A 296 12.05 -7.30 16.88
CA VAL A 296 11.29 -8.18 16.01
C VAL A 296 10.54 -7.33 14.99
N VAL A 297 10.60 -7.72 13.72
CA VAL A 297 9.81 -7.11 12.65
C VAL A 297 8.72 -8.08 12.22
N LEU A 298 7.45 -7.65 12.29
CA LEU A 298 6.33 -8.46 11.82
C LEU A 298 6.03 -8.14 10.34
N VAL A 299 5.86 -9.18 9.54
CA VAL A 299 5.58 -9.06 8.10
C VAL A 299 4.49 -10.02 7.63
N ASN A 300 3.86 -9.72 6.50
CA ASN A 300 2.93 -10.63 5.81
C ASN A 300 3.00 -10.44 4.28
N GLY A 301 2.22 -11.22 3.54
CA GLY A 301 2.18 -11.18 2.07
C GLY A 301 1.79 -9.83 1.44
N SER A 302 1.30 -8.88 2.25
CA SER A 302 0.99 -7.50 1.84
C SER A 302 2.08 -6.49 2.26
N SER A 303 3.12 -6.92 3.00
CA SER A 303 4.32 -6.12 3.28
C SER A 303 5.14 -6.02 1.99
N ALA A 304 5.31 -4.82 1.44
CA ALA A 304 5.92 -4.65 0.11
C ALA A 304 6.93 -3.49 0.05
N SER A 305 7.88 -3.55 -0.92
CA SER A 305 8.75 -2.42 -1.28
C SER A 305 9.55 -1.87 -0.08
N ALA A 306 9.28 -0.64 0.39
CA ALA A 306 9.94 -0.01 1.55
C ALA A 306 9.89 -0.89 2.81
N SER A 307 8.76 -1.61 3.05
CA SER A 307 8.66 -2.57 4.15
C SER A 307 9.66 -3.71 4.02
N GLU A 308 9.90 -4.16 2.78
CA GLU A 308 10.85 -5.23 2.48
C GLU A 308 12.31 -4.74 2.58
N ILE A 309 12.56 -3.47 2.26
CA ILE A 309 13.87 -2.85 2.50
C ILE A 309 14.20 -2.85 4.00
N VAL A 310 13.27 -2.40 4.85
CA VAL A 310 13.48 -2.34 6.29
C VAL A 310 13.63 -3.73 6.90
N SER A 311 12.65 -4.63 6.64
CA SER A 311 12.70 -5.99 7.19
C SER A 311 13.89 -6.80 6.68
N GLY A 312 14.23 -6.65 5.39
CA GLY A 312 15.38 -7.33 4.78
C GLY A 312 16.73 -6.81 5.27
N ALA A 313 16.89 -5.50 5.44
CA ALA A 313 18.12 -4.93 6.01
C ALA A 313 18.32 -5.36 7.47
N ILE A 314 17.26 -5.36 8.28
CA ILE A 314 17.29 -5.85 9.67
C ILE A 314 17.67 -7.33 9.72
N GLN A 315 17.14 -8.15 8.82
CA GLN A 315 17.44 -9.58 8.71
C GLN A 315 18.89 -9.82 8.26
N ASP A 316 19.31 -9.18 7.16
CA ASP A 316 20.63 -9.39 6.56
C ASP A 316 21.78 -8.92 7.45
N LEU A 317 21.56 -7.89 8.27
CA LEU A 317 22.54 -7.36 9.21
C LEU A 317 22.48 -8.02 10.59
N ASP A 318 21.69 -9.07 10.77
CA ASP A 318 21.46 -9.74 12.07
C ASP A 318 21.10 -8.76 13.20
N ARG A 319 20.41 -7.65 12.82
CA ARG A 319 19.97 -6.63 13.77
C ARG A 319 18.73 -7.05 14.56
N GLY A 320 17.90 -7.90 13.99
CA GLY A 320 16.66 -8.38 14.58
C GLY A 320 16.08 -9.57 13.83
N LEU A 321 15.01 -10.15 14.37
CA LEU A 321 14.31 -11.27 13.77
C LEU A 321 13.08 -10.78 12.98
N VAL A 322 12.78 -11.46 11.88
CA VAL A 322 11.59 -11.25 11.08
C VAL A 322 10.61 -12.39 11.33
N ILE A 323 9.37 -12.07 11.71
CA ILE A 323 8.32 -13.05 12.04
C ILE A 323 7.07 -12.80 11.21
N GLY A 324 6.40 -13.87 10.77
CA GLY A 324 5.13 -13.80 10.05
C GLY A 324 5.10 -14.69 8.81
N SER A 325 4.60 -14.20 7.69
CA SER A 325 4.60 -14.92 6.42
C SER A 325 5.42 -14.20 5.35
N THR A 326 5.83 -14.92 4.31
CA THR A 326 6.66 -14.37 3.21
C THR A 326 6.03 -13.10 2.62
N THR A 327 6.85 -12.07 2.42
CA THR A 327 6.42 -10.75 1.95
C THR A 327 6.05 -10.75 0.45
N PHE A 328 5.65 -9.58 -0.06
CA PHE A 328 5.14 -9.42 -1.41
C PHE A 328 6.18 -9.77 -2.50
N GLY A 329 7.43 -9.38 -2.35
CA GLY A 329 8.48 -9.58 -3.36
C GLY A 329 8.51 -8.47 -4.42
N LYS A 330 8.51 -7.19 -4.01
CA LYS A 330 8.70 -6.05 -4.91
C LYS A 330 10.09 -5.46 -4.73
N GLY A 331 11.03 -5.86 -5.59
CA GLY A 331 12.43 -5.42 -5.59
C GLY A 331 12.75 -4.36 -6.65
N LEU A 332 11.78 -3.51 -7.02
CA LEU A 332 11.88 -2.51 -8.08
C LEU A 332 11.80 -1.08 -7.53
N VAL A 333 12.64 -0.20 -8.08
CA VAL A 333 12.62 1.24 -7.81
C VAL A 333 11.84 1.94 -8.91
N GLN A 334 10.89 2.78 -8.53
CA GLN A 334 10.11 3.60 -9.45
C GLN A 334 10.48 5.07 -9.32
N THR A 335 10.63 5.71 -10.46
CA THR A 335 10.77 7.17 -10.57
C THR A 335 9.51 7.75 -11.18
N VAL A 336 9.10 8.92 -10.69
CA VAL A 336 7.97 9.65 -11.25
C VAL A 336 8.49 10.81 -12.05
N VAL A 337 8.14 10.83 -13.34
CA VAL A 337 8.48 11.89 -14.30
C VAL A 337 7.21 12.66 -14.60
N ALA A 338 7.18 13.95 -14.27
CA ALA A 338 6.09 14.84 -14.69
C ALA A 338 6.18 15.03 -16.21
N LEU A 339 5.08 14.77 -16.91
CA LEU A 339 4.97 14.97 -18.36
C LEU A 339 4.41 16.35 -18.67
N ASP A 340 3.37 16.74 -17.95
CA ASP A 340 2.78 18.08 -18.00
C ASP A 340 2.18 18.46 -16.63
N ARG A 341 1.27 19.49 -16.61
CA ARG A 341 0.63 19.95 -15.36
C ARG A 341 -0.36 18.94 -14.77
N ASN A 342 -0.88 18.03 -15.58
CA ASN A 342 -1.99 17.14 -15.23
C ASN A 342 -1.63 15.66 -15.37
N SER A 343 -0.42 15.34 -15.87
CA SER A 343 -0.02 13.96 -16.11
C SER A 343 1.41 13.69 -15.68
N ALA A 344 1.66 12.47 -15.25
CA ALA A 344 2.97 11.97 -14.89
C ALA A 344 3.13 10.51 -15.33
N LEU A 345 4.36 10.09 -15.48
CA LEU A 345 4.73 8.72 -15.74
C LEU A 345 5.49 8.18 -14.52
N ARG A 346 4.95 7.14 -13.90
CA ARG A 346 5.70 6.35 -12.94
C ARG A 346 6.36 5.21 -13.69
N ILE A 347 7.68 5.19 -13.72
CA ILE A 347 8.49 4.25 -14.49
C ILE A 347 9.45 3.48 -13.59
N THR A 348 9.62 2.20 -13.83
CA THR A 348 10.63 1.37 -13.18
C THR A 348 12.00 1.70 -13.76
N THR A 349 12.90 2.21 -12.92
CA THR A 349 14.22 2.71 -13.34
C THR A 349 15.38 1.88 -12.79
N ALA A 350 15.17 1.09 -11.73
CA ALA A 350 16.21 0.26 -11.12
C ALA A 350 15.62 -0.96 -10.39
N LYS A 351 16.47 -1.92 -10.10
CA LYS A 351 16.26 -2.99 -9.12
C LYS A 351 16.97 -2.59 -7.83
N TYR A 352 16.49 -3.03 -6.67
CA TYR A 352 17.21 -2.84 -5.43
C TYR A 352 17.68 -4.16 -4.81
N TYR A 353 18.81 -4.07 -4.13
CA TYR A 353 19.53 -5.18 -3.52
C TYR A 353 19.73 -4.90 -2.04
N LEU A 354 19.47 -5.89 -1.21
CA LEU A 354 19.66 -5.85 0.23
C LEU A 354 21.15 -5.98 0.62
N PRO A 355 21.54 -5.78 1.88
CA PRO A 355 22.93 -5.84 2.31
C PRO A 355 23.65 -7.12 1.94
N SER A 356 23.00 -8.28 1.95
CA SER A 356 23.56 -9.56 1.49
C SER A 356 23.78 -9.64 -0.03
N GLY A 357 23.38 -8.63 -0.80
CA GLY A 357 23.43 -8.59 -2.25
C GLY A 357 22.26 -9.31 -2.95
N ARG A 358 21.28 -9.81 -2.20
CA ARG A 358 20.10 -10.49 -2.78
C ARG A 358 19.08 -9.51 -3.37
N LEU A 359 18.54 -9.88 -4.52
CA LEU A 359 17.36 -9.26 -5.13
C LEU A 359 16.12 -10.03 -4.68
N ILE A 360 15.12 -9.34 -4.14
CA ILE A 360 13.91 -9.98 -3.60
C ILE A 360 12.74 -10.02 -4.59
N GLN A 361 12.89 -9.44 -5.77
CA GLN A 361 11.81 -9.38 -6.77
C GLN A 361 11.26 -10.78 -7.08
N ASN A 362 9.95 -10.95 -6.90
CA ASN A 362 9.26 -12.17 -7.29
C ASN A 362 9.08 -12.20 -8.80
N PRO A 363 9.66 -13.18 -9.52
CA PRO A 363 9.57 -13.26 -10.99
C PRO A 363 8.12 -13.36 -11.48
N LYS A 364 7.25 -14.07 -10.75
CA LYS A 364 5.83 -14.23 -11.11
C LYS A 364 5.03 -12.90 -11.06
N ARG A 365 5.63 -11.85 -10.52
CA ARG A 365 5.01 -10.51 -10.39
C ARG A 365 5.67 -9.46 -11.31
N LEU A 366 6.55 -9.88 -12.22
CA LEU A 366 7.17 -8.98 -13.21
C LEU A 366 6.25 -8.68 -14.38
N TYR A 367 5.33 -9.58 -14.69
CA TYR A 367 4.46 -9.44 -15.85
C TYR A 367 2.99 -9.35 -15.43
N ARG A 368 2.20 -8.64 -16.21
CA ARG A 368 0.74 -8.64 -16.04
C ARG A 368 0.18 -9.98 -16.50
N ARG A 369 -0.79 -10.53 -15.77
CA ARG A 369 -1.39 -11.84 -16.08
C ARG A 369 -2.07 -11.90 -17.46
N ASP A 370 -2.55 -10.75 -17.95
CA ASP A 370 -3.32 -10.63 -19.20
C ASP A 370 -2.48 -10.12 -20.38
N THR A 371 -1.16 -10.00 -20.21
CA THR A 371 -0.26 -9.56 -21.29
C THR A 371 0.33 -10.78 -21.99
N ASP A 372 0.40 -10.74 -23.32
CA ASP A 372 1.11 -11.74 -24.10
C ASP A 372 2.60 -11.72 -23.75
N ILE A 373 3.06 -12.77 -23.07
CA ILE A 373 4.44 -12.92 -22.57
C ILE A 373 5.43 -12.83 -23.73
N PHE A 374 5.08 -13.38 -24.91
CA PHE A 374 5.95 -13.33 -26.10
C PHE A 374 6.19 -11.89 -26.59
N LEU A 375 5.17 -11.04 -26.56
CA LEU A 375 5.33 -9.61 -26.90
C LEU A 375 6.23 -8.91 -25.91
N THR A 376 6.06 -9.16 -24.63
CA THR A 376 6.88 -8.55 -23.58
C THR A 376 8.34 -8.98 -23.70
N GLU A 377 8.62 -10.26 -23.85
CA GLU A 377 9.98 -10.81 -24.02
C GLU A 377 10.67 -10.32 -25.32
N SER A 378 9.90 -10.01 -26.36
CA SER A 378 10.45 -9.46 -27.60
C SER A 378 10.80 -7.97 -27.53
N ILE A 379 10.14 -7.23 -26.63
CA ILE A 379 10.32 -5.77 -26.46
C ILE A 379 11.40 -5.46 -25.42
N VAL A 380 11.40 -6.18 -24.32
CA VAL A 380 12.38 -6.01 -23.24
C VAL A 380 13.37 -7.14 -23.32
N ALA A 381 14.64 -6.84 -23.51
CA ALA A 381 15.70 -7.85 -23.57
C ALA A 381 15.65 -8.76 -22.32
N ASN A 382 15.73 -10.08 -22.54
CA ASN A 382 15.63 -11.10 -21.50
C ASN A 382 16.64 -10.87 -20.38
N ASP A 383 16.13 -10.39 -19.23
CA ASP A 383 16.89 -10.18 -18.00
C ASP A 383 16.44 -11.16 -16.89
N THR A 384 15.84 -12.29 -17.30
CA THR A 384 15.38 -13.33 -16.37
C THR A 384 16.52 -14.10 -15.71
N THR A 385 17.75 -13.94 -16.20
CA THR A 385 18.94 -14.65 -15.72
C THR A 385 19.42 -14.20 -14.33
N GLU A 386 19.01 -13.00 -13.84
CA GLU A 386 19.48 -12.48 -12.55
C GLU A 386 18.62 -12.89 -11.33
N ILE A 387 17.43 -13.47 -11.52
CA ILE A 387 16.56 -13.85 -10.41
C ILE A 387 16.72 -15.36 -10.15
N ASP A 388 17.84 -15.74 -9.56
CA ASP A 388 18.05 -17.10 -9.10
C ASP A 388 17.38 -17.31 -7.73
N THR A 389 16.20 -17.88 -7.74
CA THR A 389 15.43 -18.22 -6.52
C THR A 389 16.05 -19.35 -5.70
N LYS A 390 17.06 -20.04 -6.22
CA LYS A 390 17.74 -21.16 -5.57
C LYS A 390 19.08 -20.74 -4.94
N LYS A 391 19.59 -19.55 -5.28
CA LYS A 391 20.86 -19.06 -4.77
C LYS A 391 20.75 -18.74 -3.27
N ASN A 392 21.67 -19.31 -2.51
CA ASN A 392 21.84 -18.96 -1.09
C ASN A 392 22.60 -17.66 -0.96
N TYR A 393 22.10 -16.79 -0.10
CA TYR A 393 22.77 -15.61 0.39
C TYR A 393 22.96 -15.77 1.90
N TYR A 394 23.79 -14.98 2.50
CA TYR A 394 24.12 -15.10 3.91
C TYR A 394 23.98 -13.75 4.60
N THR A 395 23.39 -13.76 5.79
CA THR A 395 23.39 -12.62 6.68
C THR A 395 24.82 -12.34 7.19
N ARG A 396 25.01 -11.27 7.91
CA ARG A 396 26.32 -10.91 8.51
C ARG A 396 26.91 -12.05 9.32
N ASP A 397 26.11 -12.71 10.16
CA ASP A 397 26.54 -13.77 11.07
C ASP A 397 26.41 -15.18 10.44
N GLY A 398 26.12 -15.25 9.14
CA GLY A 398 26.16 -16.50 8.35
C GLY A 398 24.85 -17.28 8.29
N ARG A 399 23.72 -16.72 8.71
CA ARG A 399 22.39 -17.34 8.50
C ARG A 399 22.03 -17.34 7.01
N VAL A 400 21.43 -18.43 6.53
CA VAL A 400 21.01 -18.55 5.12
C VAL A 400 19.75 -17.74 4.87
N VAL A 401 19.77 -16.90 3.84
CA VAL A 401 18.62 -16.15 3.32
C VAL A 401 18.50 -16.31 1.81
N HIS A 402 17.32 -16.09 1.26
CA HIS A 402 17.02 -16.36 -0.15
C HIS A 402 16.58 -15.09 -0.88
N GLY A 403 16.82 -15.04 -2.19
CA GLY A 403 16.33 -14.02 -3.11
C GLY A 403 15.11 -14.50 -3.91
N GLY A 404 14.55 -13.60 -4.75
CA GLY A 404 13.57 -13.96 -5.78
C GLY A 404 12.17 -14.31 -5.32
N GLY A 405 11.79 -14.03 -4.08
CA GLY A 405 10.46 -14.41 -3.58
C GLY A 405 9.88 -13.52 -2.49
N GLY A 406 10.47 -12.35 -2.26
CA GLY A 406 10.21 -11.50 -1.09
C GLY A 406 11.13 -11.85 0.08
N ILE A 407 10.83 -11.31 1.24
CA ILE A 407 11.52 -11.63 2.49
C ILE A 407 10.84 -12.84 3.10
N LYS A 408 11.58 -13.95 3.18
CA LYS A 408 11.16 -15.11 3.96
C LYS A 408 11.45 -14.83 5.44
N PRO A 409 10.46 -14.91 6.35
CA PRO A 409 10.69 -14.69 7.76
C PRO A 409 11.66 -15.70 8.36
N ASP A 410 12.37 -15.30 9.44
CA ASP A 410 13.18 -16.21 10.25
C ASP A 410 12.28 -17.22 11.00
N ILE A 411 11.05 -16.78 11.31
CA ILE A 411 10.04 -17.61 11.96
C ILE A 411 8.73 -17.45 11.20
N GLU A 412 8.35 -18.52 10.51
CA GLU A 412 7.06 -18.56 9.79
C GLU A 412 5.92 -18.78 10.79
N VAL A 413 4.91 -17.91 10.68
CA VAL A 413 3.61 -18.04 11.35
C VAL A 413 2.56 -17.92 10.26
N GLU A 414 1.96 -19.03 9.90
CA GLU A 414 0.89 -19.08 8.91
C GLU A 414 -0.33 -18.30 9.42
N PRO A 415 -0.91 -17.41 8.62
CA PRO A 415 -2.18 -16.80 8.97
C PRO A 415 -3.27 -17.86 9.04
N PRO A 416 -4.25 -17.72 9.94
CA PRO A 416 -5.38 -18.63 9.99
C PRO A 416 -6.09 -18.65 8.64
N LYS A 417 -6.50 -19.83 8.19
CA LYS A 417 -7.30 -19.96 6.97
C LYS A 417 -8.68 -19.40 7.25
N ILE A 418 -9.08 -18.44 6.43
CA ILE A 418 -10.38 -17.78 6.52
C ILE A 418 -11.37 -18.57 5.64
N SER A 419 -12.49 -19.00 6.22
CA SER A 419 -13.60 -19.66 5.51
C SER A 419 -14.33 -18.67 4.59
N ASN A 420 -15.11 -19.18 3.63
CA ASN A 420 -15.94 -18.35 2.77
C ASN A 420 -16.98 -17.53 3.56
N PHE A 421 -17.46 -18.07 4.67
CA PHE A 421 -18.35 -17.36 5.59
C PHE A 421 -17.65 -16.15 6.25
N GLU A 422 -16.49 -16.36 6.85
CA GLU A 422 -15.67 -15.31 7.47
C GLU A 422 -15.25 -14.24 6.46
N ALA A 423 -14.80 -14.66 5.28
CA ALA A 423 -14.46 -13.76 4.19
C ALA A 423 -15.66 -12.93 3.72
N ALA A 424 -16.86 -13.51 3.69
CA ALA A 424 -18.09 -12.79 3.33
C ALA A 424 -18.49 -11.77 4.42
N LEU A 425 -18.36 -12.11 5.70
CA LEU A 425 -18.60 -11.17 6.81
C LEU A 425 -17.70 -9.94 6.72
N ILE A 426 -16.39 -10.15 6.45
CA ILE A 426 -15.43 -9.06 6.28
C ILE A 426 -15.76 -8.24 5.03
N ARG A 427 -15.92 -8.89 3.86
CA ARG A 427 -16.17 -8.22 2.57
C ARG A 427 -17.44 -7.39 2.57
N LYS A 428 -18.51 -7.88 3.23
CA LYS A 428 -19.77 -7.16 3.38
C LYS A 428 -19.77 -6.20 4.58
N SER A 429 -18.64 -6.05 5.28
CA SER A 429 -18.44 -5.14 6.43
C SER A 429 -19.45 -5.37 7.56
N MET A 430 -19.85 -6.61 7.81
CA MET A 430 -20.87 -6.91 8.80
C MET A 430 -20.46 -6.55 10.23
N PHE A 431 -19.21 -6.79 10.59
CA PHE A 431 -18.65 -6.42 11.91
C PHE A 431 -18.65 -4.90 12.12
N PHE A 432 -18.14 -4.16 11.14
CA PHE A 432 -18.09 -2.69 11.16
C PHE A 432 -19.49 -2.08 11.32
N ASN A 433 -20.43 -2.51 10.47
CA ASN A 433 -21.80 -1.99 10.49
C ASN A 433 -22.53 -2.34 11.80
N PHE A 434 -22.35 -3.57 12.31
CA PHE A 434 -22.90 -3.96 13.59
C PHE A 434 -22.32 -3.14 14.74
N ALA A 435 -21.01 -2.95 14.78
CA ALA A 435 -20.36 -2.18 15.82
C ALA A 435 -20.86 -0.73 15.90
N ILE A 436 -21.16 -0.10 14.74
CA ILE A 436 -21.79 1.23 14.71
C ILE A 436 -23.17 1.18 15.33
N THR A 437 -24.03 0.24 14.90
CA THR A 437 -25.39 0.10 15.41
C THR A 437 -25.38 -0.22 16.92
N TYR A 438 -24.51 -1.12 17.36
CA TYR A 438 -24.33 -1.49 18.75
C TYR A 438 -23.91 -0.28 19.62
N ALA A 439 -22.88 0.44 19.20
CA ALA A 439 -22.39 1.61 19.92
C ALA A 439 -23.42 2.75 19.98
N ALA A 440 -24.24 2.93 18.93
CA ALA A 440 -25.30 3.93 18.90
C ALA A 440 -26.46 3.63 19.86
N GLN A 441 -26.68 2.36 20.21
CA GLN A 441 -27.74 1.93 21.15
C GLN A 441 -27.34 2.03 22.62
N LEU A 442 -26.03 2.14 22.91
CA LEU A 442 -25.54 2.26 24.28
C LEU A 442 -25.89 3.63 24.86
N LYS A 443 -26.56 3.64 26.03
CA LYS A 443 -26.86 4.87 26.76
C LYS A 443 -25.61 5.52 27.38
N GLU A 444 -24.72 4.67 27.87
CA GLU A 444 -23.44 5.03 28.48
C GLU A 444 -22.34 4.13 27.93
N LYS A 445 -21.16 4.68 27.82
CA LYS A 445 -19.98 3.96 27.38
C LYS A 445 -19.50 3.03 28.51
N PRO A 446 -19.37 1.70 28.29
CA PRO A 446 -18.89 0.79 29.33
C PRO A 446 -17.41 1.01 29.63
N ASP A 447 -16.99 0.61 30.85
CA ASP A 447 -15.57 0.68 31.25
C ASP A 447 -14.72 -0.43 30.57
N SER A 448 -15.34 -1.57 30.24
CA SER A 448 -14.70 -2.69 29.55
C SER A 448 -15.66 -3.37 28.60
N LEU A 449 -15.12 -4.11 27.64
CA LEU A 449 -15.87 -4.89 26.66
C LEU A 449 -15.51 -6.37 26.82
N VAL A 450 -16.53 -7.21 26.91
CA VAL A 450 -16.40 -8.66 26.79
C VAL A 450 -17.47 -9.14 25.83
N ILE A 451 -17.07 -9.86 24.79
CA ILE A 451 -18.01 -10.42 23.81
C ILE A 451 -18.69 -11.66 24.42
N ASP A 452 -19.85 -11.45 25.00
CA ASP A 452 -20.66 -12.48 25.62
C ASP A 452 -21.69 -13.12 24.66
N ASP A 453 -22.43 -14.13 25.13
CA ASP A 453 -23.47 -14.80 24.33
C ASP A 453 -24.60 -13.86 23.90
N LYS A 454 -24.83 -12.79 24.64
CA LYS A 454 -25.85 -11.79 24.31
C LYS A 454 -25.42 -11.01 23.05
N ILE A 455 -24.20 -10.48 23.04
CA ILE A 455 -23.64 -9.73 21.88
C ILE A 455 -23.59 -10.64 20.65
N LEU A 456 -23.17 -11.90 20.80
CA LEU A 456 -23.15 -12.87 19.70
C LEU A 456 -24.55 -13.16 19.16
N SER A 457 -25.56 -13.26 20.04
CA SER A 457 -26.95 -13.46 19.64
C SER A 457 -27.53 -12.23 18.93
N GLU A 458 -27.20 -11.02 19.40
CA GLU A 458 -27.55 -9.76 18.77
C GLU A 458 -26.92 -9.65 17.37
N PHE A 459 -25.63 -10.03 17.23
CA PHE A 459 -24.97 -10.07 15.92
C PHE A 459 -25.58 -11.10 14.98
N ARG A 460 -25.93 -12.30 15.48
CA ARG A 460 -26.63 -13.32 14.69
C ARG A 460 -27.98 -12.82 14.22
N GLN A 461 -28.74 -12.10 15.06
CA GLN A 461 -30.01 -11.50 14.68
C GLN A 461 -29.79 -10.39 13.63
N TYR A 462 -28.78 -9.54 13.84
CA TYR A 462 -28.40 -8.50 12.87
C TYR A 462 -28.11 -9.08 11.48
N LEU A 463 -27.36 -10.19 11.39
CA LEU A 463 -27.09 -10.85 10.10
C LEU A 463 -28.39 -11.31 9.41
N LYS A 464 -29.37 -11.84 10.17
CA LYS A 464 -30.68 -12.22 9.63
C LYS A 464 -31.46 -11.00 9.12
N ASP A 465 -31.49 -9.91 9.87
CA ASP A 465 -32.21 -8.68 9.52
C ASP A 465 -31.61 -8.03 8.24
N LYS A 466 -30.29 -8.12 8.08
CA LYS A 466 -29.56 -7.69 6.89
C LYS A 466 -29.65 -8.68 5.72
N LYS A 467 -30.36 -9.81 5.90
CA LYS A 467 -30.46 -10.89 4.91
C LYS A 467 -29.06 -11.31 4.42
N PHE A 468 -28.12 -11.44 5.38
CA PHE A 468 -26.77 -11.84 5.05
C PHE A 468 -26.76 -13.23 4.43
N ASP A 469 -26.10 -13.37 3.31
CA ASP A 469 -25.87 -14.63 2.61
C ASP A 469 -24.41 -14.73 2.15
N PHE A 470 -23.94 -15.96 1.96
CA PHE A 470 -22.61 -16.27 1.49
C PHE A 470 -22.65 -17.58 0.70
N GLU A 471 -21.65 -17.81 -0.11
CA GLU A 471 -21.51 -18.99 -0.95
C GLU A 471 -20.52 -19.98 -0.31
N LEU A 472 -20.91 -21.22 -0.13
CA LEU A 472 -20.03 -22.30 0.29
C LEU A 472 -19.19 -22.81 -0.90
N GLU A 473 -18.04 -23.37 -0.59
CA GLU A 473 -17.24 -24.10 -1.59
C GLU A 473 -18.06 -25.26 -2.16
N GLY A 474 -18.13 -25.35 -3.49
CA GLY A 474 -18.90 -26.37 -4.22
C GLY A 474 -20.37 -26.01 -4.46
N GLU A 475 -20.90 -24.95 -3.88
CA GLU A 475 -22.31 -24.55 -4.06
C GLU A 475 -22.59 -24.08 -5.49
N LYS A 476 -21.66 -23.31 -6.06
CA LYS A 476 -21.75 -22.84 -7.45
C LYS A 476 -21.65 -23.99 -8.43
N GLU A 477 -20.70 -24.89 -8.23
CA GLU A 477 -20.51 -26.08 -9.05
C GLU A 477 -21.73 -27.00 -9.02
N LEU A 478 -22.35 -27.16 -7.83
CA LEU A 478 -23.59 -27.92 -7.69
C LEU A 478 -24.76 -27.25 -8.44
N ALA A 479 -24.87 -25.93 -8.36
CA ALA A 479 -25.91 -25.19 -9.09
C ALA A 479 -25.70 -25.26 -10.61
N GLU A 480 -24.46 -25.16 -11.10
CA GLU A 480 -24.10 -25.37 -12.52
C GLU A 480 -24.44 -26.80 -12.96
N PHE A 481 -24.09 -27.81 -12.15
CA PHE A 481 -24.42 -29.20 -12.43
C PHE A 481 -25.93 -29.43 -12.46
N GLN A 482 -26.70 -28.81 -11.55
CA GLN A 482 -28.15 -28.87 -11.56
C GLN A 482 -28.75 -28.34 -12.86
N LYS A 483 -28.22 -27.22 -13.36
CA LYS A 483 -28.64 -26.65 -14.65
C LYS A 483 -28.37 -27.61 -15.80
N VAL A 484 -27.20 -28.22 -15.86
CA VAL A 484 -26.86 -29.23 -16.86
C VAL A 484 -27.79 -30.45 -16.75
N ALA A 485 -28.10 -30.91 -15.54
CA ALA A 485 -29.00 -32.05 -15.32
C ALA A 485 -30.39 -31.77 -15.82
N GLN A 486 -30.90 -30.55 -15.63
CA GLN A 486 -32.21 -30.10 -16.17
C GLN A 486 -32.18 -30.00 -17.71
N GLU A 487 -31.18 -29.39 -18.30
CA GLU A 487 -31.03 -29.24 -19.76
C GLU A 487 -30.89 -30.60 -20.47
N ARG A 488 -30.25 -31.56 -19.82
CA ARG A 488 -30.04 -32.92 -20.37
C ARG A 488 -31.13 -33.89 -19.99
N ASN A 489 -32.15 -33.48 -19.23
CA ASN A 489 -33.26 -34.31 -18.75
C ASN A 489 -32.75 -35.59 -18.02
N TYR A 490 -31.82 -35.42 -17.06
CA TYR A 490 -31.37 -36.53 -16.22
C TYR A 490 -32.52 -37.09 -15.39
N ASP A 491 -32.40 -38.35 -14.99
CA ASP A 491 -33.45 -39.10 -14.33
C ASP A 491 -33.90 -38.48 -12.99
N SER A 492 -35.04 -38.94 -12.49
CA SER A 492 -35.64 -38.44 -11.24
C SER A 492 -34.77 -38.73 -10.00
N GLN A 493 -33.93 -39.76 -10.05
CA GLN A 493 -33.03 -40.12 -8.96
C GLN A 493 -31.89 -39.11 -8.86
N MET A 494 -31.31 -38.68 -9.98
CA MET A 494 -30.28 -37.64 -10.03
C MET A 494 -30.82 -36.31 -9.47
N THR A 495 -32.00 -35.91 -9.87
CA THR A 495 -32.69 -34.69 -9.37
C THR A 495 -32.88 -34.73 -7.85
N LYS A 496 -33.29 -35.88 -7.30
CA LYS A 496 -33.43 -36.07 -5.84
C LYS A 496 -32.07 -35.99 -5.11
N THR A 497 -31.03 -36.58 -5.72
CA THR A 497 -29.69 -36.54 -5.13
C THR A 497 -29.16 -35.11 -5.06
N ILE A 498 -29.34 -34.31 -6.13
CA ILE A 498 -28.95 -32.88 -6.14
C ILE A 498 -29.70 -32.11 -5.06
N ALA A 499 -31.01 -32.31 -4.92
CA ALA A 499 -31.83 -31.65 -3.91
C ALA A 499 -31.37 -32.03 -2.47
N THR A 500 -30.97 -33.28 -2.24
CA THR A 500 -30.42 -33.74 -0.96
C THR A 500 -29.09 -33.07 -0.66
N LEU A 501 -28.20 -32.91 -1.66
CA LEU A 501 -26.94 -32.20 -1.49
C LEU A 501 -27.15 -30.71 -1.18
N GLN A 502 -28.09 -30.06 -1.87
CA GLN A 502 -28.47 -28.69 -1.58
C GLN A 502 -28.97 -28.51 -0.13
N GLN A 503 -29.85 -29.40 0.32
CA GLN A 503 -30.32 -29.39 1.71
C GLN A 503 -29.16 -29.52 2.71
N LYS A 504 -28.22 -30.42 2.43
CA LYS A 504 -27.03 -30.58 3.29
C LYS A 504 -26.14 -29.33 3.30
N LEU A 505 -25.96 -28.67 2.17
CA LEU A 505 -25.22 -27.40 2.10
C LEU A 505 -25.92 -26.31 2.96
N GLU A 506 -27.25 -26.24 2.92
CA GLU A 506 -28.02 -25.33 3.76
C GLU A 506 -27.87 -25.63 5.27
N GLU A 507 -27.81 -26.91 5.64
CA GLU A 507 -27.53 -27.31 7.03
C GLU A 507 -26.12 -26.91 7.48
N ILE A 508 -25.12 -27.07 6.59
CA ILE A 508 -23.74 -26.61 6.83
C ILE A 508 -23.72 -25.09 7.01
N LYS A 509 -24.37 -24.32 6.11
CA LYS A 509 -24.46 -22.86 6.22
C LYS A 509 -24.97 -22.40 7.59
N LYS A 510 -26.00 -23.06 8.10
CA LYS A 510 -26.57 -22.73 9.42
C LYS A 510 -25.61 -22.97 10.58
N SER A 511 -24.68 -23.93 10.43
CA SER A 511 -23.70 -24.27 11.47
C SER A 511 -22.42 -23.40 11.43
N GLU A 512 -22.15 -22.69 10.32
CA GLU A 512 -20.91 -21.94 10.13
C GLU A 512 -20.70 -20.84 11.18
N PHE A 513 -21.76 -20.16 11.60
CA PHE A 513 -21.66 -19.14 12.65
C PHE A 513 -21.07 -19.70 13.97
N ASP A 514 -21.53 -20.89 14.38
CA ASP A 514 -21.09 -21.51 15.63
C ASP A 514 -19.66 -22.07 15.50
N LYS A 515 -19.29 -22.55 14.33
CA LYS A 515 -17.91 -23.00 14.06
C LYS A 515 -16.91 -21.84 14.04
N CYS A 516 -17.33 -20.66 13.59
CA CYS A 516 -16.50 -19.47 13.49
C CYS A 516 -16.63 -18.53 14.70
N ARG A 517 -17.15 -19.05 15.84
CA ARG A 517 -17.46 -18.25 17.02
C ARG A 517 -16.27 -17.41 17.52
N ASP A 518 -15.10 -18.02 17.66
CA ASP A 518 -13.91 -17.34 18.17
C ASP A 518 -13.47 -16.22 17.23
N PHE A 519 -13.44 -16.48 15.94
CA PHE A 519 -13.15 -15.47 14.93
C PHE A 519 -14.16 -14.31 14.95
N ILE A 520 -15.46 -14.62 15.08
CA ILE A 520 -16.51 -13.61 15.19
C ILE A 520 -16.29 -12.76 16.45
N SER A 521 -16.01 -13.39 17.59
CA SER A 521 -15.77 -12.69 18.86
C SER A 521 -14.60 -11.72 18.77
N GLN A 522 -13.47 -12.15 18.23
CA GLN A 522 -12.26 -11.33 18.06
C GLN A 522 -12.52 -10.10 17.18
N LEU A 523 -13.22 -10.28 16.03
CA LEU A 523 -13.51 -9.17 15.14
C LEU A 523 -14.58 -8.23 15.68
N LEU A 524 -15.57 -8.74 16.43
CA LEU A 524 -16.54 -7.90 17.12
C LEU A 524 -15.86 -7.08 18.23
N GLU A 525 -14.98 -7.68 19.02
CA GLU A 525 -14.25 -6.98 20.06
C GLU A 525 -13.42 -5.85 19.48
N ARG A 526 -12.64 -6.12 18.43
CA ARG A 526 -11.85 -5.12 17.72
C ARG A 526 -12.70 -3.95 17.22
N GLU A 527 -13.78 -4.27 16.48
CA GLU A 527 -14.61 -3.24 15.87
C GLU A 527 -15.40 -2.43 16.92
N ILE A 528 -15.96 -3.09 17.92
CA ILE A 528 -16.71 -2.41 18.99
C ILE A 528 -15.74 -1.56 19.84
N ALA A 529 -14.58 -2.09 20.23
CA ALA A 529 -13.56 -1.32 20.96
C ALA A 529 -13.12 -0.08 20.19
N ALA A 530 -12.90 -0.21 18.87
CA ALA A 530 -12.57 0.92 18.01
C ALA A 530 -13.66 1.99 18.02
N LYS A 531 -14.94 1.62 18.01
CA LYS A 531 -16.06 2.56 18.08
C LYS A 531 -16.19 3.23 19.45
N LEU A 532 -15.97 2.49 20.51
CA LEU A 532 -16.14 2.99 21.88
C LEU A 532 -14.96 3.84 22.35
N TRP A 533 -13.72 3.41 22.07
CA TRP A 533 -12.52 4.02 22.63
C TRP A 533 -11.50 4.52 21.59
N GLY A 534 -11.84 4.41 20.31
CA GLY A 534 -11.01 4.88 19.20
C GLY A 534 -10.10 3.79 18.60
N THR A 535 -9.47 4.11 17.46
CA THR A 535 -8.69 3.16 16.65
C THR A 535 -7.59 2.43 17.44
N GLN A 536 -6.97 3.10 18.41
CA GLN A 536 -5.91 2.48 19.24
C GLN A 536 -6.47 1.33 20.07
N ALA A 537 -7.62 1.51 20.71
CA ALA A 537 -8.27 0.46 21.50
C ALA A 537 -8.65 -0.76 20.62
N GLY A 538 -9.10 -0.51 19.38
CA GLY A 538 -9.34 -1.60 18.44
C GLY A 538 -8.07 -2.38 18.07
N ILE A 539 -6.91 -1.74 18.04
CA ILE A 539 -5.62 -2.41 17.83
C ILE A 539 -5.24 -3.19 19.09
N GLU A 540 -5.37 -2.61 20.26
CA GLU A 540 -5.07 -3.25 21.55
C GLU A 540 -5.88 -4.52 21.76
N ALA A 541 -7.16 -4.52 21.40
CA ALA A 541 -8.04 -5.68 21.46
C ALA A 541 -7.56 -6.89 20.64
N THR A 542 -6.62 -6.70 19.71
CA THR A 542 -6.05 -7.81 18.90
C THR A 542 -4.82 -8.45 19.52
N PHE A 543 -4.21 -7.88 20.56
CA PHE A 543 -2.87 -8.30 21.00
C PHE A 543 -2.85 -9.71 21.58
N ASP A 544 -3.85 -10.09 22.35
CA ASP A 544 -3.88 -11.39 23.03
C ASP A 544 -4.20 -12.54 22.06
N ASP A 545 -4.94 -12.27 21.01
CA ASP A 545 -5.42 -13.27 20.06
C ASP A 545 -4.58 -13.37 18.77
N ASP A 546 -3.68 -12.40 18.51
CA ASP A 546 -2.86 -12.40 17.31
C ASP A 546 -1.66 -13.37 17.44
N PRO A 547 -1.66 -14.51 16.72
CA PRO A 547 -0.62 -15.53 16.90
C PRO A 547 0.78 -15.04 16.53
N VAL A 548 0.90 -14.03 15.64
CA VAL A 548 2.20 -13.46 15.24
C VAL A 548 2.74 -12.57 16.36
N ILE A 549 1.87 -11.75 16.97
CA ILE A 549 2.24 -10.90 18.13
C ILE A 549 2.61 -11.79 19.32
N GLN A 550 1.80 -12.80 19.62
CA GLN A 550 2.07 -13.73 20.73
C GLN A 550 3.38 -14.49 20.53
N LYS A 551 3.70 -14.89 19.29
CA LYS A 551 4.99 -15.48 18.96
C LYS A 551 6.15 -14.53 19.20
N ALA A 552 6.01 -13.27 18.80
CA ALA A 552 7.01 -12.23 19.03
C ALA A 552 7.23 -11.96 20.52
N LEU A 553 6.15 -11.82 21.29
CA LEU A 553 6.21 -11.65 22.75
C LEU A 553 6.94 -12.80 23.42
N LYS A 554 6.61 -14.05 23.07
CA LYS A 554 7.27 -15.24 23.62
C LYS A 554 8.78 -15.25 23.38
N ILE A 555 9.22 -14.83 22.19
CA ILE A 555 10.64 -14.80 21.81
C ILE A 555 11.35 -13.66 22.54
N LEU A 556 10.78 -12.47 22.56
CA LEU A 556 11.38 -11.30 23.23
C LEU A 556 11.42 -11.43 24.75
N SER A 557 10.53 -12.25 25.34
CA SER A 557 10.57 -12.58 26.78
C SER A 557 11.67 -13.60 27.15
N ASN A 558 12.36 -14.20 26.16
CA ASN A 558 13.46 -15.15 26.37
C ASN A 558 14.74 -14.66 25.65
N PRO A 559 15.60 -13.90 26.32
CA PRO A 559 16.81 -13.33 25.70
C PRO A 559 17.79 -14.39 25.14
N GLU A 560 17.90 -15.54 25.79
CA GLU A 560 18.77 -16.63 25.31
C GLU A 560 18.26 -17.21 24.00
N GLN A 561 16.97 -17.48 23.91
CA GLN A 561 16.34 -17.97 22.67
C GLN A 561 16.47 -16.92 21.54
N TYR A 562 16.25 -15.65 21.86
CA TYR A 562 16.41 -14.57 20.89
C TYR A 562 17.83 -14.48 20.35
N ALA A 563 18.85 -14.51 21.23
CA ALA A 563 20.26 -14.48 20.84
C ALA A 563 20.66 -15.70 20.00
N PHE A 564 20.23 -16.89 20.42
CA PHE A 564 20.48 -18.13 19.66
C PHE A 564 19.91 -18.06 18.23
N MET A 565 18.68 -17.55 18.06
CA MET A 565 18.05 -17.41 16.76
C MET A 565 18.74 -16.39 15.85
N LEU A 566 19.38 -15.38 16.41
CA LEU A 566 20.22 -14.43 15.67
C LEU A 566 21.61 -14.98 15.31
N GLY A 567 21.94 -16.23 15.71
CA GLY A 567 23.27 -16.80 15.50
C GLY A 567 24.34 -16.28 16.46
N LYS A 568 23.95 -15.53 17.48
CA LYS A 568 24.86 -15.07 18.55
C LYS A 568 25.09 -16.22 19.54
N LYS A 569 26.36 -16.63 19.67
CA LYS A 569 26.80 -17.67 20.63
C LYS A 569 26.85 -17.14 22.06
#